data_bd470779b0799ced178ff2aade44cee3
#
_entry.id   bd470779b0799ced178ff2aade44cee3
#
_cell.length_a   1.000
_cell.length_b   1.000
_cell.length_c   1.000
_cell.angle_alpha   90.00
_cell.angle_beta   90.00
_cell.angle_gamma   90.00
#
_symmetry.space_group_name_H-M   'P 1'
#
loop_
_entity.id
_entity.type
_entity.pdbx_description
1 polymer ?
#
loop_
_entity_poly.entity_id
_entity_poly.type
_entity_poly.pdbx_seq_one_letter_code
_entity_poly.pdbx_strand_id
1 'polypeptide(L)'
;MNTRSLFLGAAALAGLLSIPAAGGRTAPAIEGTVVLASDSLARVRGIDVRLVAFSDTGVSLVATGTSDAQGRFRFPAVPADSSVYYRMEGLYAGVWQPGEPFVTPPVGARLAVFDTTSSAARVAVEKLHLILNPLESGIAVTAIYILRNDGPIYLGAPQAAQDRPRVALDFFLPSGAEDVQVFDGSLAGHRVPTERGFGWLVPFYPGIDTLVFGYTLPWDGKRLRFPVESPYPVSSLSVITMQGTAQLSVEG
;
A
#
# COMPACT_ATOMS: atom_id res chain seq x y z
N MET A 1 1.63 -27.87 65.98
CA MET A 1 2.88 -27.22 65.57
C MET A 1 2.57 -26.32 64.40
N ASN A 2 2.48 -24.99 64.68
CA ASN A 2 2.13 -23.96 63.71
C ASN A 2 3.38 -23.50 63.01
N THR A 3 3.38 -23.47 61.69
CA THR A 3 4.39 -22.77 60.91
C THR A 3 3.69 -21.77 60.00
N ARG A 4 3.74 -20.50 60.36
CA ARG A 4 3.26 -19.34 59.58
C ARG A 4 4.31 -19.03 58.50
N SER A 5 3.91 -19.04 57.23
CA SER A 5 4.71 -18.51 56.15
C SER A 5 4.42 -17.01 55.98
N LEU A 6 5.46 -16.19 56.12
CA LEU A 6 5.48 -14.80 55.79
C LEU A 6 5.56 -14.60 54.27
N PHE A 7 4.59 -13.90 53.70
CA PHE A 7 4.71 -13.35 52.35
C PHE A 7 5.38 -11.97 52.45
N LEU A 8 6.61 -11.85 51.93
CA LEU A 8 7.25 -10.58 51.66
C LEU A 8 6.75 -10.05 50.32
N GLY A 9 5.98 -8.96 50.36
CA GLY A 9 5.60 -8.20 49.21
C GLY A 9 6.76 -7.30 48.76
N ALA A 10 7.26 -7.55 47.54
CA ALA A 10 8.20 -6.64 46.89
C ALA A 10 7.42 -5.52 46.21
N ALA A 11 7.45 -4.32 46.77
CA ALA A 11 6.97 -3.12 46.12
C ALA A 11 8.02 -2.69 45.08
N ALA A 12 7.67 -2.82 43.80
CA ALA A 12 8.45 -2.27 42.70
C ALA A 12 8.21 -0.74 42.66
N LEU A 13 9.21 0.01 43.05
CA LEU A 13 9.26 1.47 42.92
C LEU A 13 9.54 1.79 41.46
N ALA A 14 8.51 2.15 40.67
CA ALA A 14 8.67 2.71 39.35
C ALA A 14 9.27 4.10 39.45
N GLY A 15 10.59 4.22 39.30
CA GLY A 15 11.29 5.48 39.20
C GLY A 15 10.92 6.19 37.90
N LEU A 16 10.11 7.24 38.00
CA LEU A 16 9.92 8.23 36.95
C LEU A 16 11.24 8.97 36.73
N LEU A 17 12.00 8.58 35.71
CA LEU A 17 13.11 9.39 35.22
C LEU A 17 12.52 10.63 34.56
N SER A 18 12.48 11.74 35.29
CA SER A 18 12.22 13.07 34.75
C SER A 18 13.44 13.49 33.93
N ILE A 19 13.36 13.37 32.63
CA ILE A 19 14.33 13.96 31.71
C ILE A 19 14.08 15.47 31.74
N PRO A 20 15.09 16.32 32.12
CA PRO A 20 14.92 17.77 32.07
C PRO A 20 14.72 18.16 30.57
N ALA A 21 13.58 18.78 30.31
CA ALA A 21 13.33 19.37 29.00
C ALA A 21 14.35 20.48 28.76
N ALA A 22 15.31 20.24 27.84
CA ALA A 22 16.07 21.33 27.24
C ALA A 22 15.04 22.27 26.62
N GLY A 23 15.16 23.60 26.90
CA GLY A 23 14.20 24.64 26.57
C GLY A 23 13.95 24.81 25.05
N GLY A 24 13.35 23.81 24.44
CA GLY A 24 12.85 23.80 23.07
C GLY A 24 11.40 24.28 23.07
N ARG A 25 11.03 25.11 22.12
CA ARG A 25 9.64 25.48 21.84
C ARG A 25 8.83 24.18 21.78
N THR A 26 7.87 24.04 22.68
CA THR A 26 6.94 22.90 22.62
C THR A 26 6.23 22.95 21.27
N ALA A 27 6.43 21.94 20.44
CA ALA A 27 5.72 21.86 19.16
C ALA A 27 4.21 21.90 19.43
N PRO A 28 3.40 22.56 18.61
CA PRO A 28 1.96 22.61 18.81
C PRO A 28 1.37 21.20 18.62
N ALA A 29 0.26 20.94 19.32
CA ALA A 29 -0.55 19.76 19.05
C ALA A 29 -1.02 19.75 17.58
N ILE A 30 -1.13 18.57 16.99
CA ILE A 30 -1.62 18.43 15.61
C ILE A 30 -3.15 18.41 15.66
N GLU A 31 -3.76 19.43 15.10
CA GLU A 31 -5.22 19.53 14.97
C GLU A 31 -5.62 19.43 13.50
N GLY A 32 -6.67 18.66 13.24
CA GLY A 32 -7.11 18.43 11.87
C GLY A 32 -8.58 18.05 11.75
N THR A 33 -8.99 17.86 10.50
CA THR A 33 -10.34 17.41 10.18
C THR A 33 -10.29 16.27 9.19
N VAL A 34 -11.17 15.28 9.38
CA VAL A 34 -11.44 14.23 8.41
C VAL A 34 -12.51 14.70 7.44
N VAL A 35 -12.24 14.56 6.15
CA VAL A 35 -13.13 14.96 5.08
C VAL A 35 -13.31 13.83 4.08
N LEU A 36 -14.47 13.76 3.43
CA LEU A 36 -14.66 12.83 2.33
C LEU A 36 -13.96 13.37 1.08
N ALA A 37 -13.16 12.56 0.41
CA ALA A 37 -12.37 13.01 -0.75
C ALA A 37 -13.27 13.41 -1.94
N SER A 38 -14.43 12.76 -2.12
CA SER A 38 -15.41 13.06 -3.15
C SER A 38 -16.19 14.37 -2.88
N ASP A 39 -16.25 14.80 -1.60
CA ASP A 39 -16.86 16.06 -1.18
C ASP A 39 -16.05 16.68 -0.03
N SER A 40 -15.18 17.60 -0.38
CA SER A 40 -14.26 18.22 0.58
C SER A 40 -14.94 19.09 1.65
N LEU A 41 -16.24 19.35 1.56
CA LEU A 41 -17.04 20.02 2.58
C LEU A 41 -17.68 19.01 3.54
N ALA A 42 -17.88 17.77 3.10
CA ALA A 42 -18.44 16.73 3.95
C ALA A 42 -17.42 16.30 5.02
N ARG A 43 -17.80 16.49 6.28
CA ARG A 43 -17.01 16.09 7.45
C ARG A 43 -17.34 14.66 7.84
N VAL A 44 -16.30 13.84 8.04
CA VAL A 44 -16.46 12.44 8.46
C VAL A 44 -16.24 12.34 9.95
N ARG A 45 -17.27 11.91 10.67
CA ARG A 45 -17.29 11.83 12.15
C ARG A 45 -17.19 10.40 12.64
N GLY A 46 -16.70 10.23 13.87
CA GLY A 46 -16.74 8.95 14.59
C GLY A 46 -15.85 7.88 13.99
N ILE A 47 -14.83 8.26 13.20
CA ILE A 47 -13.85 7.30 12.69
C ILE A 47 -12.59 7.32 13.56
N ASP A 48 -11.97 6.16 13.68
CA ASP A 48 -10.69 6.06 14.33
C ASP A 48 -9.61 6.72 13.47
N VAL A 49 -8.74 7.49 14.11
CA VAL A 49 -7.59 8.11 13.49
C VAL A 49 -6.33 7.74 14.27
N ARG A 50 -5.21 7.60 13.57
CA ARG A 50 -3.92 7.32 14.19
C ARG A 50 -2.80 8.15 13.57
N LEU A 51 -1.79 8.41 14.38
CA LEU A 51 -0.54 9.04 13.97
C LEU A 51 0.56 7.98 14.01
N VAL A 52 1.24 7.80 12.91
CA VAL A 52 2.30 6.80 12.72
C VAL A 52 3.60 7.52 12.40
N ALA A 53 4.70 7.09 13.00
CA ALA A 53 6.04 7.58 12.72
C ALA A 53 6.84 6.54 11.94
N PHE A 54 7.63 7.00 10.99
CA PHE A 54 8.53 6.22 10.17
C PHE A 54 9.95 6.73 10.36
N SER A 55 10.86 5.83 10.72
CA SER A 55 12.28 6.09 10.93
C SER A 55 13.12 4.95 10.37
N ASP A 56 14.43 5.09 10.39
CA ASP A 56 15.37 4.04 9.99
C ASP A 56 15.23 2.76 10.83
N THR A 57 14.69 2.86 12.05
CA THR A 57 14.44 1.73 12.93
C THR A 57 13.08 1.05 12.70
N GLY A 58 12.24 1.60 11.83
CA GLY A 58 10.95 1.04 11.45
C GLY A 58 9.76 1.97 11.68
N VAL A 59 8.58 1.35 11.80
CA VAL A 59 7.29 2.03 11.91
C VAL A 59 6.76 1.90 13.33
N SER A 60 6.31 3.01 13.94
CA SER A 60 5.75 3.02 15.29
C SER A 60 4.44 3.80 15.36
N LEU A 61 3.51 3.32 16.20
CA LEU A 61 2.27 4.03 16.52
C LEU A 61 2.56 5.11 17.57
N VAL A 62 2.30 6.37 17.24
CA VAL A 62 2.55 7.51 18.12
C VAL A 62 1.33 7.88 18.96
N ALA A 63 0.16 7.92 18.32
CA ALA A 63 -1.09 8.28 18.98
C ALA A 63 -2.30 7.71 18.23
N THR A 64 -3.39 7.57 18.96
CA THR A 64 -4.71 7.22 18.42
C THR A 64 -5.76 8.20 18.91
N GLY A 65 -6.86 8.32 18.20
CA GLY A 65 -8.00 9.15 18.57
C GLY A 65 -9.21 8.80 17.71
N THR A 66 -10.29 9.54 17.90
CA THR A 66 -11.53 9.40 17.11
C THR A 66 -11.97 10.79 16.67
N SER A 67 -12.45 10.94 15.45
CA SER A 67 -12.97 12.22 14.99
C SER A 67 -14.30 12.59 15.67
N ASP A 68 -14.44 13.85 16.07
CA ASP A 68 -15.64 14.37 16.76
C ASP A 68 -16.85 14.53 15.81
N ALA A 69 -17.95 15.05 16.34
CA ALA A 69 -19.19 15.30 15.58
C ALA A 69 -19.01 16.27 14.39
N GLN A 70 -17.96 17.11 14.42
CA GLN A 70 -17.57 18.02 13.35
C GLN A 70 -16.43 17.47 12.49
N GLY A 71 -16.07 16.19 12.65
CA GLY A 71 -14.99 15.53 11.95
C GLY A 71 -13.60 15.97 12.41
N ARG A 72 -13.46 16.66 13.54
CA ARG A 72 -12.17 17.15 14.03
C ARG A 72 -11.47 16.08 14.87
N PHE A 73 -10.17 16.04 14.79
CA PHE A 73 -9.31 15.21 15.62
C PHE A 73 -8.13 16.02 16.16
N ARG A 74 -7.49 15.49 17.21
CA ARG A 74 -6.31 16.09 17.82
C ARG A 74 -5.33 15.03 18.26
N PHE A 75 -4.06 15.22 17.92
CA PHE A 75 -2.94 14.44 18.42
C PHE A 75 -2.01 15.29 19.29
N PRO A 76 -1.23 14.67 20.20
CA PRO A 76 -0.21 15.39 20.96
C PRO A 76 0.83 16.00 20.01
N ALA A 77 1.58 16.96 20.54
CA ALA A 77 2.74 17.49 19.86
C ALA A 77 3.77 16.39 19.61
N VAL A 78 4.38 16.39 18.43
CA VAL A 78 5.50 15.50 18.09
C VAL A 78 6.76 16.32 17.84
N PRO A 79 7.95 15.79 18.16
CA PRO A 79 9.21 16.44 17.84
C PRO A 79 9.33 16.68 16.35
N ALA A 80 9.86 17.83 15.94
CA ALA A 80 10.33 18.04 14.60
C ALA A 80 11.74 17.42 14.50
N ASP A 81 11.83 16.22 13.94
CA ASP A 81 13.08 15.49 13.71
C ASP A 81 13.18 15.16 12.22
N SER A 82 14.22 15.61 11.56
CA SER A 82 14.41 15.39 10.12
C SER A 82 14.68 13.93 9.75
N SER A 83 15.00 13.08 10.71
CA SER A 83 15.18 11.62 10.52
C SER A 83 13.87 10.84 10.67
N VAL A 84 12.79 11.50 11.09
CA VAL A 84 11.47 10.89 11.30
C VAL A 84 10.42 11.64 10.50
N TYR A 85 9.64 10.92 9.72
CA TYR A 85 8.43 11.48 9.14
C TYR A 85 7.19 10.82 9.72
N TYR A 86 6.13 11.58 9.81
CA TYR A 86 4.86 11.19 10.39
C TYR A 86 3.79 11.10 9.33
N ARG A 87 2.80 10.24 9.56
CA ARG A 87 1.63 10.12 8.71
C ARG A 87 0.38 9.93 9.57
N MET A 88 -0.63 10.71 9.29
CA MET A 88 -1.97 10.50 9.84
C MET A 88 -2.69 9.46 9.00
N GLU A 89 -3.46 8.59 9.65
CA GLU A 89 -4.30 7.60 8.98
C GLU A 89 -5.68 7.57 9.60
N GLY A 90 -6.71 7.33 8.79
CA GLY A 90 -8.09 7.19 9.23
C GLY A 90 -8.68 5.84 8.85
N LEU A 91 -9.39 5.19 9.77
CA LEU A 91 -10.12 3.96 9.48
C LEU A 91 -11.49 4.32 8.93
N TYR A 92 -11.64 4.24 7.62
CA TYR A 92 -12.91 4.53 6.96
C TYR A 92 -13.27 3.43 5.96
N ALA A 93 -14.56 3.07 5.91
CA ALA A 93 -15.06 1.99 5.07
C ALA A 93 -14.27 0.66 5.21
N GLY A 94 -13.79 0.37 6.43
CA GLY A 94 -13.07 -0.86 6.76
C GLY A 94 -11.58 -0.87 6.37
N VAL A 95 -11.03 0.26 5.91
CA VAL A 95 -9.62 0.37 5.47
C VAL A 95 -8.93 1.51 6.21
N TRP A 96 -7.70 1.27 6.70
CA TRP A 96 -6.81 2.33 7.14
C TRP A 96 -6.29 3.10 5.94
N GLN A 97 -6.66 4.36 5.85
CA GLN A 97 -6.35 5.22 4.71
C GLN A 97 -5.31 6.25 5.10
N PRO A 98 -4.15 6.25 4.44
CA PRO A 98 -3.07 7.17 4.75
C PRO A 98 -3.36 8.58 4.21
N GLY A 99 -3.00 9.59 5.01
CA GLY A 99 -2.83 10.95 4.57
C GLY A 99 -1.40 11.21 4.06
N GLU A 100 -1.13 12.45 3.69
CA GLU A 100 0.20 12.88 3.27
C GLU A 100 1.22 12.79 4.41
N PRO A 101 2.44 12.29 4.14
CA PRO A 101 3.50 12.28 5.14
C PRO A 101 4.03 13.69 5.40
N PHE A 102 4.52 13.94 6.62
CA PHE A 102 5.11 15.21 7.01
C PHE A 102 6.26 15.04 8.00
N VAL A 103 7.20 15.96 7.99
CA VAL A 103 8.27 16.09 9.00
C VAL A 103 7.89 17.17 10.03
N THR A 104 7.35 18.28 9.54
CA THR A 104 6.87 19.36 10.40
C THR A 104 5.36 19.27 10.55
N PRO A 105 4.82 19.28 11.78
CA PRO A 105 3.38 19.22 12.00
C PRO A 105 2.62 20.27 11.20
N PRO A 106 1.64 19.87 10.39
CA PRO A 106 0.84 20.79 9.60
C PRO A 106 -0.14 21.59 10.49
N VAL A 107 -0.36 22.85 10.15
CA VAL A 107 -1.40 23.67 10.77
C VAL A 107 -2.72 23.39 10.04
N GLY A 108 -3.78 23.04 10.80
CA GLY A 108 -5.08 22.76 10.21
C GLY A 108 -5.06 21.54 9.27
N ALA A 109 -4.53 20.44 9.75
CA ALA A 109 -4.39 19.20 8.98
C ALA A 109 -5.72 18.72 8.36
N ARG A 110 -5.65 18.21 7.14
CA ARG A 110 -6.79 17.56 6.49
C ARG A 110 -6.45 16.11 6.20
N LEU A 111 -7.29 15.21 6.68
CA LEU A 111 -7.22 13.80 6.35
C LEU A 111 -8.38 13.47 5.41
N ALA A 112 -8.08 13.29 4.12
CA ALA A 112 -9.07 12.89 3.14
C ALA A 112 -9.24 11.36 3.20
N VAL A 113 -10.50 10.92 3.29
CA VAL A 113 -10.85 9.49 3.22
C VAL A 113 -11.74 9.25 2.00
N PHE A 114 -11.63 8.06 1.44
CA PHE A 114 -12.31 7.66 0.22
C PHE A 114 -13.32 6.55 0.50
N ASP A 115 -14.45 6.56 -0.17
CA ASP A 115 -15.31 5.40 -0.24
C ASP A 115 -14.59 4.19 -0.84
N THR A 116 -15.10 3.00 -0.61
CA THR A 116 -14.53 1.75 -1.14
C THR A 116 -15.50 1.07 -2.10
N THR A 117 -14.97 0.26 -3.01
CA THR A 117 -15.76 -0.52 -3.96
C THR A 117 -15.16 -1.89 -4.21
N SER A 118 -16.02 -2.85 -4.58
CA SER A 118 -15.63 -4.16 -5.12
C SER A 118 -15.75 -4.21 -6.64
N SER A 119 -16.23 -3.13 -7.27
CA SER A 119 -16.40 -3.06 -8.72
C SER A 119 -15.16 -2.53 -9.40
N ALA A 120 -14.59 -3.29 -10.34
CA ALA A 120 -13.45 -2.89 -11.15
C ALA A 120 -13.82 -1.94 -12.30
N ALA A 121 -15.08 -1.48 -12.41
CA ALA A 121 -15.55 -0.67 -13.54
C ALA A 121 -14.79 0.66 -13.75
N ARG A 122 -14.05 1.12 -12.75
CA ARG A 122 -13.23 2.33 -12.80
C ARG A 122 -11.72 2.05 -12.79
N VAL A 123 -11.33 0.76 -12.87
CA VAL A 123 -9.93 0.33 -12.93
C VAL A 123 -9.58 0.02 -14.38
N ALA A 124 -8.48 0.57 -14.86
CA ALA A 124 -7.96 0.31 -16.21
C ALA A 124 -6.43 0.26 -16.19
N VAL A 125 -5.86 -0.45 -17.16
CA VAL A 125 -4.45 -0.39 -17.52
C VAL A 125 -4.31 0.69 -18.60
N GLU A 126 -3.77 1.83 -18.22
CA GLU A 126 -3.57 2.95 -19.13
C GLU A 126 -2.50 2.62 -20.17
N LYS A 127 -1.40 2.02 -19.68
CA LYS A 127 -0.32 1.52 -20.54
C LYS A 127 0.23 0.21 -19.99
N LEU A 128 0.47 -0.73 -20.87
CA LEU A 128 1.22 -1.95 -20.60
C LEU A 128 2.47 -1.96 -21.48
N HIS A 129 3.64 -1.97 -20.88
CA HIS A 129 4.88 -2.17 -21.60
C HIS A 129 5.45 -3.56 -21.28
N LEU A 130 5.75 -4.33 -22.30
CA LEU A 130 6.46 -5.61 -22.19
C LEU A 130 7.85 -5.42 -22.81
N ILE A 131 8.89 -5.52 -21.99
CA ILE A 131 10.28 -5.48 -22.43
C ILE A 131 10.78 -6.92 -22.49
N LEU A 132 11.13 -7.39 -23.69
CA LEU A 132 11.58 -8.75 -23.95
C LEU A 132 13.11 -8.77 -24.10
N ASN A 133 13.75 -9.55 -23.25
CA ASN A 133 15.20 -9.74 -23.29
C ASN A 133 15.53 -11.23 -23.49
N PRO A 134 16.00 -11.65 -24.68
CA PRO A 134 16.40 -13.02 -24.93
C PRO A 134 17.57 -13.44 -24.04
N LEU A 135 17.45 -14.65 -23.46
CA LEU A 135 18.48 -15.35 -22.71
C LEU A 135 18.92 -16.60 -23.48
N GLU A 136 19.91 -17.34 -22.97
CA GLU A 136 20.37 -18.58 -23.59
C GLU A 136 19.28 -19.68 -23.63
N SER A 137 18.41 -19.74 -22.62
CA SER A 137 17.37 -20.78 -22.48
C SER A 137 15.97 -20.23 -22.28
N GLY A 138 15.72 -18.97 -22.67
CA GLY A 138 14.40 -18.37 -22.44
C GLY A 138 14.31 -16.92 -22.89
N ILE A 139 13.22 -16.28 -22.54
CA ILE A 139 13.02 -14.84 -22.69
C ILE A 139 12.66 -14.27 -21.31
N ALA A 140 13.48 -13.37 -20.79
CA ALA A 140 13.09 -12.56 -19.65
C ALA A 140 12.12 -11.47 -20.13
N VAL A 141 10.98 -11.39 -19.46
CA VAL A 141 9.95 -10.39 -19.72
C VAL A 141 9.86 -9.45 -18.51
N THR A 142 10.04 -8.16 -18.75
CA THR A 142 9.70 -7.13 -17.76
C THR A 142 8.38 -6.50 -18.17
N ALA A 143 7.38 -6.62 -17.31
CA ALA A 143 6.06 -6.04 -17.51
C ALA A 143 5.91 -4.78 -16.63
N ILE A 144 5.56 -3.66 -17.26
CA ILE A 144 5.30 -2.38 -16.60
C ILE A 144 3.83 -2.03 -16.82
N TYR A 145 3.05 -2.11 -15.76
CA TYR A 145 1.64 -1.74 -15.76
C TYR A 145 1.49 -0.33 -15.19
N ILE A 146 1.01 0.60 -16.00
CA ILE A 146 0.52 1.91 -15.54
C ILE A 146 -0.99 1.76 -15.37
N LEU A 147 -1.40 1.68 -14.11
CA LEU A 147 -2.77 1.43 -13.69
C LEU A 147 -3.45 2.75 -13.32
N ARG A 148 -4.74 2.87 -13.62
CA ARG A 148 -5.56 4.01 -13.25
C ARG A 148 -6.83 3.57 -12.55
N ASN A 149 -7.18 4.25 -11.46
CA ASN A 149 -8.45 4.13 -10.77
C ASN A 149 -9.13 5.50 -10.72
N ASP A 150 -10.21 5.69 -11.48
CA ASP A 150 -11.01 6.92 -11.50
C ASP A 150 -12.20 6.87 -10.51
N GLY A 151 -12.20 5.92 -9.60
CA GLY A 151 -13.30 5.66 -8.68
C GLY A 151 -12.91 5.70 -7.21
N PRO A 152 -13.72 5.12 -6.35
CA PRO A 152 -13.39 4.83 -4.95
C PRO A 152 -12.21 3.87 -4.84
N ILE A 153 -11.70 3.65 -3.60
CA ILE A 153 -10.66 2.63 -3.36
C ILE A 153 -11.20 1.27 -3.81
N TYR A 154 -10.51 0.66 -4.75
CA TYR A 154 -10.85 -0.68 -5.21
C TYR A 154 -10.23 -1.74 -4.30
N LEU A 155 -11.08 -2.58 -3.73
CA LEU A 155 -10.68 -3.62 -2.79
C LEU A 155 -10.58 -5.01 -3.43
N GLY A 156 -10.86 -5.13 -4.71
CA GLY A 156 -11.05 -6.42 -5.36
C GLY A 156 -12.44 -7.02 -5.13
N ALA A 157 -12.74 -8.08 -5.85
CA ALA A 157 -13.98 -8.82 -5.70
C ALA A 157 -14.06 -9.47 -4.30
N PRO A 158 -15.25 -9.59 -3.70
CA PRO A 158 -15.44 -10.38 -2.49
C PRO A 158 -15.01 -11.84 -2.73
N GLN A 159 -14.24 -12.40 -1.82
CA GLN A 159 -13.86 -13.81 -1.89
C GLN A 159 -14.88 -14.69 -1.15
N ALA A 160 -15.17 -15.86 -1.71
CA ALA A 160 -16.10 -16.80 -1.12
C ALA A 160 -15.56 -17.44 0.18
N ALA A 161 -14.24 -17.58 0.31
CA ALA A 161 -13.57 -18.13 1.47
C ALA A 161 -13.04 -17.00 2.37
N GLN A 162 -13.46 -16.99 3.63
CA GLN A 162 -13.06 -15.95 4.60
C GLN A 162 -11.62 -16.09 5.11
N ASP A 163 -10.98 -17.22 4.86
CA ASP A 163 -9.61 -17.56 5.29
C ASP A 163 -8.52 -17.15 4.30
N ARG A 164 -8.91 -16.64 3.13
CA ARG A 164 -7.95 -16.16 2.13
C ARG A 164 -7.83 -14.65 2.15
N PRO A 165 -6.62 -14.09 1.97
CA PRO A 165 -6.44 -12.66 1.88
C PRO A 165 -7.16 -12.13 0.62
N ARG A 166 -7.82 -10.98 0.77
CA ARG A 166 -8.55 -10.35 -0.33
C ARG A 166 -7.55 -9.81 -1.37
N VAL A 167 -7.70 -10.26 -2.60
CA VAL A 167 -6.92 -9.79 -3.74
C VAL A 167 -7.56 -8.51 -4.29
N ALA A 168 -6.82 -7.42 -4.27
CA ALA A 168 -7.26 -6.15 -4.83
C ALA A 168 -7.09 -6.11 -6.36
N LEU A 169 -5.92 -6.50 -6.86
CA LEU A 169 -5.65 -6.53 -8.31
C LEU A 169 -5.12 -7.91 -8.70
N ASP A 170 -5.57 -8.43 -9.85
CA ASP A 170 -5.07 -9.65 -10.45
C ASP A 170 -4.18 -9.34 -11.66
N PHE A 171 -3.09 -10.10 -11.80
CA PHE A 171 -2.17 -10.04 -12.91
C PHE A 171 -2.03 -11.42 -13.53
N PHE A 172 -2.43 -11.56 -14.79
CA PHE A 172 -2.37 -12.82 -15.50
C PHE A 172 -0.99 -13.01 -16.13
N LEU A 173 -0.49 -14.22 -16.06
CA LEU A 173 0.79 -14.62 -16.63
C LEU A 173 0.56 -15.63 -17.75
N PRO A 174 1.37 -15.61 -18.81
CA PRO A 174 1.36 -16.68 -19.81
C PRO A 174 1.64 -18.04 -19.17
N SER A 175 1.08 -19.10 -19.74
CA SER A 175 1.41 -20.46 -19.33
C SER A 175 2.90 -20.74 -19.50
N GLY A 176 3.51 -21.36 -18.49
CA GLY A 176 4.94 -21.62 -18.46
C GLY A 176 5.79 -20.46 -18.00
N ALA A 177 5.18 -19.36 -17.48
CA ALA A 177 5.93 -18.29 -16.84
C ALA A 177 6.56 -18.78 -15.53
N GLU A 178 7.86 -18.57 -15.40
CA GLU A 178 8.69 -18.96 -14.25
C GLU A 178 9.38 -17.72 -13.65
N ASP A 179 9.99 -17.85 -12.47
CA ASP A 179 10.81 -16.83 -11.80
C ASP A 179 10.13 -15.46 -11.65
N VAL A 180 8.85 -15.46 -11.27
CA VAL A 180 8.09 -14.23 -11.12
C VAL A 180 8.64 -13.37 -9.99
N GLN A 181 9.05 -12.15 -10.29
CA GLN A 181 9.64 -11.19 -9.36
C GLN A 181 8.94 -9.84 -9.47
N VAL A 182 8.59 -9.23 -8.34
CA VAL A 182 8.12 -7.83 -8.27
C VAL A 182 9.32 -6.96 -7.93
N PHE A 183 9.58 -5.92 -8.72
CA PHE A 183 10.79 -5.11 -8.60
C PHE A 183 10.69 -4.02 -7.52
N ASP A 184 9.52 -3.74 -7.00
CA ASP A 184 9.38 -2.93 -5.80
C ASP A 184 9.59 -3.80 -4.56
N GLY A 185 10.80 -3.77 -4.01
CA GLY A 185 11.20 -4.60 -2.88
C GLY A 185 10.38 -4.37 -1.59
N SER A 186 9.79 -3.18 -1.41
CA SER A 186 8.93 -2.85 -0.26
C SER A 186 7.58 -3.55 -0.35
N LEU A 187 7.14 -3.89 -1.55
CA LEU A 187 5.82 -4.43 -1.86
C LEU A 187 5.84 -5.93 -2.20
N ALA A 188 7.01 -6.56 -2.33
CA ALA A 188 7.15 -7.97 -2.72
C ALA A 188 6.35 -8.94 -1.82
N GLY A 189 6.19 -8.62 -0.54
CA GLY A 189 5.39 -9.39 0.42
C GLY A 189 3.86 -9.26 0.26
N HIS A 190 3.36 -8.41 -0.63
CA HIS A 190 1.93 -8.15 -0.81
C HIS A 190 1.32 -8.91 -1.99
N ARG A 191 2.01 -9.88 -2.56
CA ARG A 191 1.49 -10.73 -3.62
C ARG A 191 1.15 -12.13 -3.11
N VAL A 192 0.14 -12.73 -3.73
CA VAL A 192 -0.22 -14.15 -3.52
C VAL A 192 -0.37 -14.84 -4.86
N PRO A 193 -0.01 -16.11 -5.01
CA PRO A 193 -0.27 -16.88 -6.22
C PRO A 193 -1.79 -16.98 -6.48
N THR A 194 -2.19 -16.92 -7.75
CA THR A 194 -3.54 -17.21 -8.23
C THR A 194 -3.49 -18.27 -9.32
N GLU A 195 -4.64 -18.77 -9.78
CA GLU A 195 -4.70 -19.80 -10.83
C GLU A 195 -4.11 -19.34 -12.17
N ARG A 196 -4.13 -18.02 -12.41
CA ARG A 196 -3.71 -17.42 -13.68
C ARG A 196 -2.48 -16.52 -13.58
N GLY A 197 -1.82 -16.50 -12.42
CA GLY A 197 -0.67 -15.62 -12.19
C GLY A 197 -0.50 -15.24 -10.73
N PHE A 198 -0.69 -13.96 -10.39
CA PHE A 198 -0.63 -13.51 -9.00
C PHE A 198 -1.64 -12.40 -8.72
N GLY A 199 -2.07 -12.37 -7.46
CA GLY A 199 -2.93 -11.34 -6.91
C GLY A 199 -2.14 -10.35 -6.06
N TRP A 200 -2.54 -9.09 -6.09
CA TRP A 200 -2.01 -8.00 -5.29
C TRP A 200 -2.94 -7.68 -4.13
N LEU A 201 -2.41 -7.64 -2.91
CA LEU A 201 -3.20 -7.52 -1.68
C LEU A 201 -3.45 -6.08 -1.23
N VAL A 202 -2.68 -5.13 -1.76
CA VAL A 202 -2.83 -3.72 -1.37
C VAL A 202 -4.04 -3.12 -2.09
N PRO A 203 -4.97 -2.48 -1.35
CA PRO A 203 -6.08 -1.75 -1.95
C PRO A 203 -5.60 -0.74 -3.00
N PHE A 204 -6.30 -0.65 -4.11
CA PHE A 204 -5.93 0.27 -5.18
C PHE A 204 -6.66 1.61 -5.01
N TYR A 205 -5.89 2.61 -4.60
CA TYR A 205 -6.38 3.96 -4.34
C TYR A 205 -6.72 4.72 -5.63
N PRO A 206 -7.58 5.75 -5.55
CA PRO A 206 -7.80 6.66 -6.68
C PRO A 206 -6.50 7.29 -7.18
N GLY A 207 -6.36 7.38 -8.49
CA GLY A 207 -5.18 7.95 -9.14
C GLY A 207 -4.48 6.97 -10.08
N ILE A 208 -3.20 7.25 -10.32
CA ILE A 208 -2.33 6.44 -11.19
C ILE A 208 -1.25 5.79 -10.33
N ASP A 209 -1.02 4.50 -10.55
CA ASP A 209 0.05 3.75 -9.91
C ASP A 209 0.78 2.90 -10.95
N THR A 210 2.02 2.54 -10.65
CA THR A 210 2.87 1.75 -11.54
C THR A 210 3.34 0.50 -10.83
N LEU A 211 3.01 -0.67 -11.40
CA LEU A 211 3.53 -1.95 -10.96
C LEU A 211 4.51 -2.50 -11.99
N VAL A 212 5.70 -2.87 -11.54
CA VAL A 212 6.74 -3.48 -12.37
C VAL A 212 7.07 -4.87 -11.83
N PHE A 213 6.96 -5.86 -12.71
CA PHE A 213 7.36 -7.23 -12.37
C PHE A 213 8.02 -7.91 -13.57
N GLY A 214 8.80 -8.95 -13.29
CA GLY A 214 9.45 -9.77 -14.30
C GLY A 214 9.07 -11.22 -14.18
N TYR A 215 9.21 -11.95 -15.27
CA TYR A 215 9.11 -13.41 -15.35
C TYR A 215 9.92 -13.93 -16.53
N THR A 216 10.20 -15.23 -16.55
CA THR A 216 10.90 -15.89 -17.65
C THR A 216 9.94 -16.81 -18.39
N LEU A 217 9.99 -16.81 -19.71
CA LEU A 217 9.31 -17.78 -20.57
C LEU A 217 10.33 -18.71 -21.21
N PRO A 218 10.14 -20.04 -21.16
CA PRO A 218 11.00 -20.99 -21.88
C PRO A 218 10.97 -20.69 -23.39
N TRP A 219 12.14 -20.70 -24.02
CA TRP A 219 12.28 -20.46 -25.46
C TRP A 219 13.49 -21.19 -26.02
N ASP A 220 13.29 -21.88 -27.14
CA ASP A 220 14.32 -22.68 -27.82
C ASP A 220 15.07 -21.92 -28.93
N GLY A 221 14.93 -20.62 -28.99
CA GLY A 221 15.58 -19.76 -29.97
C GLY A 221 14.84 -19.65 -31.32
N LYS A 222 13.69 -20.33 -31.50
CA LYS A 222 12.95 -20.32 -32.76
C LYS A 222 11.76 -19.37 -32.73
N ARG A 223 10.60 -19.88 -32.33
CA ARG A 223 9.35 -19.11 -32.27
C ARG A 223 8.71 -19.28 -30.93
N LEU A 224 8.41 -18.16 -30.27
CA LEU A 224 7.59 -18.12 -29.04
C LEU A 224 6.29 -17.40 -29.37
N ARG A 225 5.17 -17.97 -28.95
CA ARG A 225 3.86 -17.34 -28.99
C ARG A 225 3.23 -17.46 -27.62
N PHE A 226 2.79 -16.35 -27.06
CA PHE A 226 2.12 -16.34 -25.78
C PHE A 226 1.01 -15.27 -25.76
N PRO A 227 -0.11 -15.52 -25.06
CA PRO A 227 -1.15 -14.53 -24.89
C PRO A 227 -0.70 -13.44 -23.90
N VAL A 228 -1.15 -12.22 -24.14
CA VAL A 228 -1.08 -11.13 -23.19
C VAL A 228 -2.52 -10.84 -22.76
N GLU A 229 -2.85 -11.19 -21.52
CA GLU A 229 -4.20 -11.08 -21.00
C GLU A 229 -4.23 -10.17 -19.77
N SER A 230 -5.31 -9.45 -19.61
CA SER A 230 -5.55 -8.60 -18.43
C SER A 230 -7.02 -8.68 -18.01
N PRO A 231 -7.32 -8.75 -16.71
CA PRO A 231 -8.70 -8.66 -16.23
C PRO A 231 -9.26 -7.23 -16.31
N TYR A 232 -8.42 -6.25 -16.63
CA TYR A 232 -8.79 -4.84 -16.76
C TYR A 232 -8.65 -4.38 -18.20
N PRO A 233 -9.46 -3.42 -18.67
CA PRO A 233 -9.30 -2.81 -19.99
C PRO A 233 -7.89 -2.24 -20.15
N VAL A 234 -7.23 -2.57 -21.27
CA VAL A 234 -5.90 -2.06 -21.63
C VAL A 234 -6.04 -1.02 -22.72
N SER A 235 -5.64 0.22 -22.45
CA SER A 235 -5.75 1.31 -23.43
C SER A 235 -4.60 1.28 -24.44
N SER A 236 -3.41 0.86 -24.04
CA SER A 236 -2.23 0.80 -24.88
C SER A 236 -1.31 -0.33 -24.48
N LEU A 237 -0.86 -1.12 -25.46
CA LEU A 237 0.18 -2.16 -25.31
C LEU A 237 1.39 -1.78 -26.15
N SER A 238 2.57 -1.81 -25.54
CA SER A 238 3.86 -1.67 -26.24
C SER A 238 4.72 -2.90 -25.95
N VAL A 239 5.25 -3.52 -27.01
CA VAL A 239 6.20 -4.61 -26.88
C VAL A 239 7.57 -4.12 -27.39
N ILE A 240 8.57 -4.20 -26.55
CA ILE A 240 9.91 -3.65 -26.77
C ILE A 240 10.90 -4.79 -26.71
N THR A 241 11.81 -4.86 -27.70
CA THR A 241 12.95 -5.76 -27.70
C THR A 241 14.20 -5.04 -28.16
N MET A 242 15.37 -5.57 -27.84
CA MET A 242 16.62 -5.03 -28.36
C MET A 242 16.73 -5.28 -29.87
N GLN A 243 17.22 -4.28 -30.59
CA GLN A 243 17.35 -4.35 -32.04
C GLN A 243 18.21 -5.54 -32.49
N GLY A 244 17.74 -6.31 -33.43
CA GLY A 244 18.47 -7.46 -34.01
C GLY A 244 18.37 -8.78 -33.23
N THR A 245 17.67 -8.81 -32.07
CA THR A 245 17.58 -10.02 -31.24
C THR A 245 16.37 -10.90 -31.59
N ALA A 246 15.27 -10.30 -32.02
CA ALA A 246 14.06 -11.03 -32.41
C ALA A 246 13.20 -10.22 -33.37
N GLN A 247 12.41 -10.94 -34.21
CA GLN A 247 11.35 -10.32 -34.98
C GLN A 247 10.03 -10.47 -34.22
N LEU A 248 9.40 -9.34 -33.90
CA LEU A 248 8.12 -9.29 -33.20
C LEU A 248 6.95 -9.19 -34.19
N SER A 249 5.87 -9.89 -33.89
CA SER A 249 4.58 -9.72 -34.52
C SER A 249 3.51 -9.78 -33.44
N VAL A 250 2.65 -8.76 -33.38
CA VAL A 250 1.50 -8.70 -32.46
C VAL A 250 0.25 -8.96 -33.26
N GLU A 251 -0.53 -9.96 -32.83
CA GLU A 251 -1.83 -10.28 -33.39
C GLU A 251 -2.89 -9.79 -32.37
N GLY A 252 -3.83 -8.95 -32.82
CA GLY A 252 -4.95 -8.41 -32.03
C GLY A 252 -6.27 -9.07 -32.35
#